data_03f297f8c4826cc0a6d372e8d28ac03d
#
_entry.id   03f297f8c4826cc0a6d372e8d28ac03d
#
_cell.length_a   1.000
_cell.length_b   1.000
_cell.length_c   1.000
_cell.angle_alpha   90.00
_cell.angle_beta   90.00
_cell.angle_gamma   90.00
#
_symmetry.space_group_name_H-M   'P 1'
#
loop_
_entity.id
_entity.type
_entity.pdbx_description
1 polymer ?
#
loop_
_entity_poly.entity_id
_entity_poly.type
_entity_poly.pdbx_seq_one_letter_code
_entity_poly.pdbx_strand_id
1 'polypeptide(L)'
;KYKDMYPDSPYLLPIIQDSKQDEYRQYSKMLRLHNYRLRQVGYFLKIREQLSTYVARHTWATTALRQNYNSSLICDAMGHSSVKVTETYFQRYREDEVNQLNNALVAFVLSKKVSY
;
A
#
# COMPACT_ATOMS: atom_id res chain seq x y z
N LYS A 1 -20.08 -8.23 9.51
CA LYS A 1 -21.14 -7.57 8.70
C LYS A 1 -21.15 -8.09 7.26
N TYR A 2 -20.04 -8.03 6.50
CA TYR A 2 -20.02 -8.55 5.11
C TYR A 2 -20.02 -10.08 5.07
N LYS A 3 -19.28 -10.74 5.97
CA LYS A 3 -19.23 -12.21 6.08
C LYS A 3 -20.60 -12.79 6.42
N ASP A 4 -21.37 -12.08 7.23
CA ASP A 4 -22.72 -12.52 7.66
C ASP A 4 -23.73 -12.50 6.51
N MET A 5 -23.51 -11.68 5.49
CA MET A 5 -24.35 -11.63 4.29
C MET A 5 -24.12 -12.81 3.33
N TYR A 6 -22.93 -13.43 3.40
CA TYR A 6 -22.52 -14.53 2.51
C TYR A 6 -21.71 -15.58 3.31
N PRO A 7 -22.35 -16.30 4.24
CA PRO A 7 -21.68 -17.20 5.18
C PRO A 7 -20.93 -18.34 4.49
N ASP A 8 -21.45 -18.82 3.37
CA ASP A 8 -20.87 -19.94 2.60
C ASP A 8 -19.74 -19.50 1.65
N SER A 9 -19.49 -18.20 1.51
CA SER A 9 -18.41 -17.71 0.67
C SER A 9 -17.05 -17.90 1.35
N PRO A 10 -16.02 -18.44 0.67
CA PRO A 10 -14.67 -18.48 1.18
C PRO A 10 -14.02 -17.08 1.22
N TYR A 11 -14.61 -16.11 0.54
CA TYR A 11 -14.09 -14.75 0.43
C TYR A 11 -14.75 -13.81 1.44
N LEU A 12 -13.97 -12.83 1.93
CA LEU A 12 -14.48 -11.80 2.83
C LEU A 12 -15.50 -10.87 2.15
N LEU A 13 -15.30 -10.59 0.87
CA LEU A 13 -16.17 -9.76 0.04
C LEU A 13 -16.81 -10.62 -1.05
N PRO A 14 -18.11 -10.44 -1.34
CA PRO A 14 -18.85 -11.28 -2.30
C PRO A 14 -18.58 -10.84 -3.76
N ILE A 15 -17.32 -10.84 -4.15
CA ILE A 15 -16.89 -10.47 -5.50
C ILE A 15 -17.12 -11.64 -6.45
N ILE A 16 -16.82 -12.84 -5.99
CA ILE A 16 -17.04 -14.10 -6.71
C ILE A 16 -18.33 -14.72 -6.16
N GLN A 17 -19.37 -14.74 -6.96
CA GLN A 17 -20.70 -15.16 -6.55
C GLN A 17 -21.13 -16.49 -7.16
N ASP A 18 -20.57 -16.85 -8.30
CA ASP A 18 -20.93 -18.07 -9.04
C ASP A 18 -19.69 -18.97 -9.21
N SER A 19 -19.65 -20.06 -8.45
CA SER A 19 -18.57 -21.05 -8.52
C SER A 19 -18.52 -21.85 -9.85
N LYS A 20 -19.57 -21.75 -10.68
CA LYS A 20 -19.63 -22.39 -12.00
C LYS A 20 -19.00 -21.53 -13.10
N GLN A 21 -18.79 -20.26 -12.84
CA GLN A 21 -18.12 -19.37 -13.79
C GLN A 21 -16.65 -19.23 -13.44
N ASP A 22 -15.83 -18.87 -14.44
CA ASP A 22 -14.42 -18.56 -14.25
C ASP A 22 -14.25 -17.41 -13.22
N GLU A 23 -13.69 -17.75 -12.07
CA GLU A 23 -13.45 -16.83 -10.94
C GLU A 23 -12.60 -15.64 -11.36
N TYR A 24 -11.57 -15.88 -12.18
CA TYR A 24 -10.71 -14.81 -12.69
C TYR A 24 -11.49 -13.80 -13.54
N ARG A 25 -12.42 -14.28 -14.35
CA ARG A 25 -13.26 -13.42 -15.18
C ARG A 25 -14.22 -12.58 -14.35
N GLN A 26 -14.84 -13.17 -13.32
CA GLN A 26 -15.69 -12.44 -12.37
C GLN A 26 -14.89 -11.39 -11.63
N TYR A 27 -13.74 -11.76 -11.06
CA TYR A 27 -12.83 -10.84 -10.39
C TYR A 27 -12.41 -9.67 -11.29
N SER A 28 -11.95 -9.96 -12.50
CA SER A 28 -11.47 -8.95 -13.44
C SER A 28 -12.58 -7.97 -13.86
N LYS A 29 -13.82 -8.46 -14.02
CA LYS A 29 -15.00 -7.63 -14.31
C LYS A 29 -15.29 -6.70 -13.14
N MET A 30 -15.31 -7.23 -11.91
CA MET A 30 -15.60 -6.44 -10.71
C MET A 30 -14.49 -5.43 -10.42
N LEU A 31 -13.24 -5.79 -10.61
CA LEU A 31 -12.10 -4.88 -10.44
C LEU A 31 -12.19 -3.69 -11.41
N ARG A 32 -12.52 -3.94 -12.68
CA ARG A 32 -12.72 -2.87 -13.68
C ARG A 32 -13.86 -1.93 -13.29
N LEU A 33 -15.00 -2.50 -12.87
CA LEU A 33 -16.15 -1.72 -12.42
C LEU A 33 -15.82 -0.88 -11.17
N HIS A 34 -15.12 -1.46 -10.22
CA HIS A 34 -14.70 -0.77 -9.00
C HIS A 34 -13.76 0.39 -9.32
N ASN A 35 -12.74 0.17 -10.14
CA ASN A 35 -11.82 1.22 -10.57
C ASN A 35 -12.50 2.31 -11.40
N TYR A 36 -13.50 1.96 -12.21
CA TYR A 36 -14.33 2.94 -12.90
C TYR A 36 -15.06 3.85 -11.91
N ARG A 37 -15.71 3.27 -10.88
CA ARG A 37 -16.40 4.03 -9.83
C ARG A 37 -15.45 4.91 -9.02
N LEU A 38 -14.25 4.41 -8.70
CA LEU A 38 -13.23 5.23 -8.04
C LEU A 38 -12.84 6.46 -8.87
N ARG A 39 -12.70 6.32 -10.18
CA ARG A 39 -12.43 7.47 -11.06
C ARG A 39 -13.57 8.49 -11.05
N GLN A 40 -14.83 8.04 -11.02
CA GLN A 40 -15.98 8.94 -10.91
C GLN A 40 -15.95 9.72 -9.59
N VAL A 41 -15.64 9.05 -8.49
CA VAL A 41 -15.47 9.70 -7.17
C VAL A 41 -14.34 10.72 -7.21
N GLY A 42 -13.18 10.34 -7.78
CA GLY A 42 -12.04 11.25 -7.95
C GLY A 42 -12.42 12.51 -8.76
N TYR A 43 -13.12 12.32 -9.86
CA TYR A 43 -13.62 13.43 -10.68
C TYR A 43 -14.58 14.36 -9.89
N PHE A 44 -15.55 13.77 -9.20
CA PHE A 44 -16.52 14.53 -8.39
C PHE A 44 -15.82 15.34 -7.27
N LEU A 45 -14.82 14.75 -6.62
CA LEU A 45 -14.06 15.39 -5.56
C LEU A 45 -12.93 16.30 -6.07
N LYS A 46 -12.79 16.45 -7.39
CA LYS A 46 -11.73 17.24 -8.04
C LYS A 46 -10.30 16.79 -7.64
N ILE A 47 -10.12 15.49 -7.38
CA ILE A 47 -8.82 14.91 -7.11
C ILE A 47 -8.05 14.82 -8.44
N ARG A 48 -6.84 15.39 -8.46
CA ARG A 48 -6.00 15.48 -9.67
C ARG A 48 -5.52 14.10 -10.13
N GLU A 49 -5.18 13.25 -9.18
CA GLU A 49 -4.68 11.90 -9.41
C GLU A 49 -5.80 10.93 -9.76
N GLN A 50 -5.54 10.02 -10.68
CA GLN A 50 -6.52 9.02 -11.07
C GLN A 50 -6.65 7.92 -9.99
N LEU A 51 -7.75 7.93 -9.25
CA LEU A 51 -8.00 6.93 -8.20
C LEU A 51 -8.19 5.52 -8.78
N SER A 52 -7.55 4.56 -8.11
CA SER A 52 -7.68 3.13 -8.38
C SER A 52 -7.34 2.29 -7.15
N THR A 53 -7.66 1.01 -7.15
CA THR A 53 -7.22 0.06 -6.10
C THR A 53 -5.71 -0.01 -5.99
N TYR A 54 -5.00 0.15 -7.10
CA TYR A 54 -3.54 0.19 -7.14
C TYR A 54 -3.01 1.44 -6.41
N VAL A 55 -3.58 2.61 -6.67
CA VAL A 55 -3.21 3.86 -5.96
C VAL A 55 -3.47 3.73 -4.47
N ALA A 56 -4.61 3.17 -4.06
CA ALA A 56 -4.91 2.93 -2.64
C ALA A 56 -3.84 2.03 -1.98
N ARG A 57 -3.46 0.93 -2.65
CA ARG A 57 -2.41 0.01 -2.20
C ARG A 57 -1.05 0.70 -2.09
N HIS A 58 -0.68 1.51 -3.09
CA HIS A 58 0.54 2.31 -3.07
C HIS A 58 0.56 3.30 -1.91
N THR A 59 -0.53 4.02 -1.72
CA THR A 59 -0.67 5.01 -0.64
C THR A 59 -0.50 4.35 0.72
N TRP A 60 -1.14 3.19 0.93
CA TRP A 60 -1.02 2.45 2.18
C TRP A 60 0.44 2.07 2.46
N ALA A 61 1.12 1.43 1.49
CA ALA A 61 2.51 1.00 1.65
C ALA A 61 3.47 2.18 1.90
N THR A 62 3.32 3.25 1.13
CA THR A 62 4.14 4.46 1.27
C THR A 62 3.91 5.15 2.62
N THR A 63 2.65 5.18 3.08
CA THR A 63 2.30 5.75 4.38
C THR A 63 2.90 4.93 5.52
N ALA A 64 2.80 3.59 5.44
CA ALA A 64 3.39 2.70 6.44
C ALA A 64 4.92 2.88 6.52
N LEU A 65 5.59 2.99 5.36
CA LEU A 65 7.03 3.26 5.32
C LEU A 65 7.40 4.60 5.97
N ARG A 66 6.66 5.68 5.66
CA ARG A 66 6.87 7.01 6.26
C ARG A 66 6.65 7.04 7.77
N GLN A 67 5.85 6.11 8.29
CA GLN A 67 5.66 5.89 9.72
C GLN A 67 6.75 4.97 10.32
N ASN A 68 7.83 4.69 9.56
CA ASN A 68 8.97 3.86 9.97
C ASN A 68 8.60 2.39 10.28
N TYR A 69 7.53 1.85 9.70
CA TYR A 69 7.27 0.42 9.78
C TYR A 69 8.28 -0.37 8.94
N ASN A 70 8.66 -1.53 9.43
CA ASN A 70 9.63 -2.40 8.78
C ASN A 70 9.14 -2.88 7.40
N SER A 71 10.02 -2.84 6.40
CA SER A 71 9.71 -3.25 5.02
C SER A 71 9.25 -4.71 4.92
N SER A 72 9.79 -5.61 5.76
CA SER A 72 9.34 -7.00 5.80
C SER A 72 7.89 -7.11 6.29
N LEU A 73 7.52 -6.35 7.32
CA LEU A 73 6.13 -6.31 7.80
C LEU A 73 5.17 -5.77 6.74
N ILE A 74 5.59 -4.72 6.02
CA ILE A 74 4.82 -4.17 4.89
C ILE A 74 4.67 -5.21 3.78
N CYS A 75 5.75 -5.95 3.46
CA CYS A 75 5.78 -7.03 2.48
C CYS A 75 4.74 -8.11 2.83
N ASP A 76 4.77 -8.59 4.05
CA ASP A 76 3.84 -9.64 4.54
C ASP A 76 2.39 -9.14 4.52
N ALA A 77 2.14 -7.95 5.03
CA ALA A 77 0.80 -7.34 5.04
C ALA A 77 0.23 -7.10 3.62
N MET A 78 1.09 -6.87 2.64
CA MET A 78 0.71 -6.73 1.24
C MET A 78 0.60 -8.08 0.51
N GLY A 79 1.00 -9.18 1.11
CA GLY A 79 1.03 -10.51 0.49
C GLY A 79 2.03 -10.60 -0.67
N HIS A 80 3.15 -9.88 -0.59
CA HIS A 80 4.20 -9.97 -1.59
C HIS A 80 5.11 -11.18 -1.33
N SER A 81 5.56 -11.83 -2.39
CA SER A 81 6.48 -12.98 -2.30
C SER A 81 7.91 -12.60 -1.88
N SER A 82 8.28 -11.33 -1.98
CA SER A 82 9.59 -10.84 -1.55
C SER A 82 9.55 -9.35 -1.21
N VAL A 83 10.46 -8.93 -0.32
CA VAL A 83 10.65 -7.53 0.08
C VAL A 83 11.04 -6.67 -1.12
N LYS A 84 11.81 -7.21 -2.08
CA LYS A 84 12.19 -6.51 -3.31
C LYS A 84 10.98 -6.00 -4.11
N VAL A 85 9.88 -6.77 -4.14
CA VAL A 85 8.63 -6.32 -4.77
C VAL A 85 8.02 -5.14 -4.00
N THR A 86 8.11 -5.15 -2.67
CA THR A 86 7.65 -4.05 -1.83
C THR A 86 8.49 -2.79 -2.02
N GLU A 87 9.80 -2.93 -2.19
CA GLU A 87 10.72 -1.81 -2.42
C GLU A 87 10.41 -1.03 -3.70
N THR A 88 9.79 -1.65 -4.71
CA THR A 88 9.36 -0.95 -5.92
C THR A 88 8.26 0.09 -5.66
N TYR A 89 7.54 -0.03 -4.53
CA TYR A 89 6.53 0.93 -4.09
C TYR A 89 7.15 2.13 -3.36
N PHE A 90 8.40 2.03 -2.94
CA PHE A 90 9.06 3.08 -2.20
C PHE A 90 9.69 4.07 -3.18
N GLN A 91 9.31 5.33 -3.05
CA GLN A 91 10.08 6.39 -3.68
C GLN A 91 11.45 6.45 -2.98
N ARG A 92 12.50 6.74 -3.76
CA ARG A 92 13.81 7.03 -3.18
C ARG A 92 13.65 8.07 -2.07
N TYR A 93 14.36 7.85 -0.97
CA TYR A 93 14.49 8.87 0.07
C TYR A 93 14.90 10.18 -0.57
N ARG A 94 14.30 11.27 -0.14
CA ARG A 94 14.69 12.59 -0.63
C ARG A 94 16.09 12.89 -0.13
N GLU A 95 16.83 13.64 -0.91
CA GLU A 95 18.22 14.01 -0.60
C GLU A 95 18.32 14.76 0.74
N ASP A 96 17.30 15.59 1.05
CA ASP A 96 17.19 16.27 2.34
C ASP A 96 17.02 15.31 3.53
N GLU A 97 16.27 14.20 3.38
CA GLU A 97 16.10 13.17 4.42
C GLU A 97 17.44 12.45 4.69
N VAL A 98 18.19 12.13 3.63
CA VAL A 98 19.54 11.53 3.76
C VAL A 98 20.50 12.48 4.44
N ASN A 99 20.47 13.76 4.08
CA ASN A 99 21.31 14.79 4.70
C ASN A 99 20.98 15.01 6.18
N GLN A 100 19.68 15.01 6.54
CA GLN A 100 19.26 15.10 7.94
C GLN A 100 19.77 13.89 8.77
N LEU A 101 19.66 12.67 8.23
CA LEU A 101 20.20 11.49 8.88
C LEU A 101 21.71 11.60 9.10
N ASN A 102 22.45 11.99 8.07
CA ASN A 102 23.91 12.16 8.16
C ASN A 102 24.29 13.20 9.21
N ASN A 103 23.62 14.36 9.23
CA ASN A 103 23.87 15.40 10.22
C ASN A 103 23.58 14.93 11.66
N ALA A 104 22.49 14.20 11.86
CA ALA A 104 22.15 13.62 13.15
C ALA A 104 23.19 12.61 13.63
N LEU A 105 23.68 11.75 12.73
CA LEU A 105 24.73 10.77 13.06
C LEU A 105 26.06 11.44 13.40
N VAL A 106 26.47 12.44 12.64
CA VAL A 106 27.68 13.23 12.92
C VAL A 106 27.59 13.93 14.27
N ALA A 107 26.47 14.59 14.57
CA ALA A 107 26.23 15.24 15.86
C ALA A 107 26.30 14.24 17.01
N PHE A 108 25.69 13.06 16.87
CA PHE A 108 25.74 11.99 17.85
C PHE A 108 27.17 11.50 18.13
N VAL A 109 27.98 11.29 17.08
CA VAL A 109 29.37 10.87 17.24
C VAL A 109 30.22 11.93 17.91
N LEU A 110 30.03 13.20 17.54
CA LEU A 110 30.76 14.31 18.15
C LEU A 110 30.38 14.51 19.63
N SER A 111 29.12 14.34 19.99
CA SER A 111 28.68 14.43 21.39
C SER A 111 29.30 13.36 22.30
N LYS A 112 29.62 12.17 21.78
CA LYS A 112 30.29 11.11 22.52
C LYS A 112 31.81 11.30 22.67
N LYS A 113 32.45 12.09 21.79
CA LYS A 113 33.90 12.37 21.88
C LYS A 113 34.25 13.38 22.98
N VAL A 114 33.32 14.09 23.57
CA VAL A 114 33.55 15.11 24.61
C VAL A 114 33.49 14.51 26.02
N SER A 115 33.32 13.20 26.17
CA SER A 115 33.22 12.52 27.47
C SER A 115 34.49 11.72 27.82
N TYR A 116 35.69 12.25 27.50
CA TYR A 116 36.98 11.77 27.98
C TYR A 116 37.75 12.85 28.68
#